data_14ebbeed9c0e483b81af4040d1429864
#
_entry.id   14ebbeed9c0e483b81af4040d1429864
#
_cell.length_a   1.000
_cell.length_b   1.000
_cell.length_c   1.000
_cell.angle_alpha   90.00
_cell.angle_beta   90.00
_cell.angle_gamma   90.00
#
_symmetry.space_group_name_H-M   'P 1'
#
loop_
_entity.id
_entity.type
_entity.pdbx_description
1 polymer ?
#
loop_
_entity_poly.entity_id
_entity_poly.type
_entity_poly.pdbx_seq_one_letter_code
_entity_poly.pdbx_strand_id
1 'polypeptide(L)'
;MILENELLQLALGMAQAVLLLLCAPLVTGIIKKVKAWMQNRIGSSIWQEYYDIRKWWGKPTMLTPYTSITFRLAPCVYFLTTFAAACMLPGFLGGQTGFGDVFVFVYLLALGRFFMAVSSLDAATAFGGMGGSREVYVAAFVEPVVMLAVLSNVLHTNSTSLAGMSLRTDEVNLTVAGVLTCIAFFLVLLAENSRIPVDNPDTHLELTMIHECMTLEYSGRLLALIHWASQLKLLVFLVLFAMLYLPLDLPVVFKVLIGAVAVGVVETMNNKMRLFKVRVYLAAAGLMLLLAVVAQ
;
A
#
# COMPACT_ATOMS: atom_id res chain seq x y z
N MET A 1 -12.91 31.07 13.12
CA MET A 1 -11.47 31.01 12.82
C MET A 1 -10.87 29.61 13.05
N ILE A 2 -10.94 29.00 14.27
CA ILE A 2 -10.40 27.64 14.50
C ILE A 2 -11.16 26.61 13.69
N LEU A 3 -12.50 26.55 13.76
CA LEU A 3 -13.35 25.65 13.00
C LEU A 3 -13.25 25.83 11.48
N GLU A 4 -13.08 27.02 11.00
CA GLU A 4 -12.88 27.31 9.56
C GLU A 4 -11.55 26.77 9.06
N ASN A 5 -10.48 26.88 9.86
CA ASN A 5 -9.17 26.28 9.53
C ASN A 5 -9.23 24.74 9.52
N GLU A 6 -9.94 24.13 10.46
CA GLU A 6 -10.11 22.66 10.49
C GLU A 6 -10.93 22.16 9.30
N LEU A 7 -12.00 22.86 8.93
CA LEU A 7 -12.80 22.53 7.75
C LEU A 7 -12.01 22.70 6.44
N LEU A 8 -11.19 23.75 6.36
CA LEU A 8 -10.32 23.97 5.20
C LEU A 8 -9.27 22.86 5.08
N GLN A 9 -8.66 22.45 6.18
CA GLN A 9 -7.69 21.34 6.19
C GLN A 9 -8.33 20.01 5.79
N LEU A 10 -9.52 19.70 6.28
CA LEU A 10 -10.29 18.54 5.85
C LEU A 10 -10.62 18.59 4.36
N ALA A 11 -11.05 19.72 3.86
CA ALA A 11 -11.35 19.90 2.43
C ALA A 11 -10.10 19.70 1.55
N LEU A 12 -8.96 20.25 1.98
CA LEU A 12 -7.68 20.05 1.28
C LEU A 12 -7.22 18.59 1.33
N GLY A 13 -7.35 17.91 2.47
CA GLY A 13 -7.06 16.50 2.61
C GLY A 13 -7.94 15.62 1.69
N MET A 14 -9.23 15.92 1.62
CA MET A 14 -10.14 15.22 0.70
C MET A 14 -9.80 15.49 -0.77
N ALA A 15 -9.50 16.73 -1.15
CA ALA A 15 -9.09 17.06 -2.50
C ALA A 15 -7.81 16.33 -2.90
N GLN A 16 -6.84 16.25 -1.99
CA GLN A 16 -5.60 15.48 -2.16
C GLN A 16 -5.87 13.98 -2.32
N ALA A 17 -6.73 13.39 -1.48
CA ALA A 17 -7.08 11.97 -1.58
C ALA A 17 -7.78 11.64 -2.90
N VAL A 18 -8.66 12.52 -3.40
CA VAL A 18 -9.28 12.38 -4.72
C VAL A 18 -8.22 12.43 -5.83
N LEU A 19 -7.26 13.35 -5.73
CA LEU A 19 -6.17 13.45 -6.70
C LEU A 19 -5.31 12.16 -6.68
N LEU A 20 -4.95 11.66 -5.49
CA LEU A 20 -4.23 10.38 -5.34
C LEU A 20 -5.03 9.21 -5.92
N LEU A 21 -6.33 9.16 -5.65
CA LEU A 21 -7.24 8.14 -6.18
C LEU A 21 -7.23 8.12 -7.72
N LEU A 22 -7.23 9.31 -8.34
CA LEU A 22 -7.15 9.43 -9.78
C LEU A 22 -5.77 9.06 -10.34
N CYS A 23 -4.69 9.37 -9.62
CA CYS A 23 -3.32 9.05 -10.05
C CYS A 23 -2.91 7.59 -9.78
N ALA A 24 -3.59 6.87 -8.91
CA ALA A 24 -3.21 5.52 -8.51
C ALA A 24 -3.12 4.52 -9.67
N PRO A 25 -4.10 4.44 -10.60
CA PRO A 25 -3.99 3.55 -11.74
C PRO A 25 -2.83 3.93 -12.69
N LEU A 26 -2.52 5.22 -12.81
CA LEU A 26 -1.42 5.70 -13.64
C LEU A 26 -0.07 5.20 -13.10
N VAL A 27 0.17 5.30 -11.80
CA VAL A 27 1.42 4.84 -11.17
C VAL A 27 1.58 3.33 -11.34
N THR A 28 0.51 2.55 -11.16
CA THR A 28 0.52 1.10 -11.42
C THR A 28 0.81 0.81 -12.90
N GLY A 29 0.24 1.58 -13.82
CA GLY A 29 0.54 1.50 -15.26
C GLY A 29 2.01 1.79 -15.59
N ILE A 30 2.62 2.78 -14.91
CA ILE A 30 4.06 3.08 -15.05
C ILE A 30 4.91 1.91 -14.58
N ILE A 31 4.61 1.32 -13.42
CA ILE A 31 5.33 0.14 -12.91
C ILE A 31 5.26 -1.01 -13.91
N LYS A 32 4.08 -1.32 -14.46
CA LYS A 32 3.90 -2.35 -15.49
C LYS A 32 4.70 -2.03 -16.76
N LYS A 33 4.77 -0.77 -17.16
CA LYS A 33 5.54 -0.34 -18.33
C LYS A 33 7.05 -0.48 -18.12
N VAL A 34 7.57 -0.11 -16.94
CA VAL A 34 8.97 -0.31 -16.56
C VAL A 34 9.34 -1.80 -16.59
N LYS A 35 8.49 -2.67 -16.00
CA LYS A 35 8.67 -4.13 -16.05
C LYS A 35 8.75 -4.64 -17.49
N ALA A 36 7.81 -4.22 -18.35
CA ALA A 36 7.78 -4.65 -19.74
C ALA A 36 9.05 -4.21 -20.48
N TRP A 37 9.51 -2.98 -20.28
CA TRP A 37 10.72 -2.45 -20.87
C TRP A 37 11.97 -3.24 -20.44
N MET A 38 12.12 -3.52 -19.16
CA MET A 38 13.23 -4.34 -18.64
C MET A 38 13.20 -5.79 -19.17
N GLN A 39 12.01 -6.31 -19.51
CA GLN A 39 11.83 -7.64 -20.08
C GLN A 39 11.91 -7.66 -21.61
N ASN A 40 12.31 -6.57 -22.27
CA ASN A 40 12.32 -6.42 -23.72
C ASN A 40 10.95 -6.66 -24.39
N ARG A 41 9.85 -6.28 -23.70
CA ARG A 41 8.48 -6.39 -24.20
C ARG A 41 7.88 -5.00 -24.42
N ILE A 42 6.95 -4.89 -25.38
CA ILE A 42 6.21 -3.64 -25.62
C ILE A 42 5.33 -3.28 -24.44
N GLY A 43 4.73 -4.28 -23.77
CA GLY A 43 3.85 -4.11 -22.62
C GLY A 43 2.53 -3.42 -22.95
N SER A 44 1.65 -3.32 -21.94
CA SER A 44 0.38 -2.59 -22.04
C SER A 44 0.58 -1.07 -22.07
N SER A 45 -0.45 -0.33 -22.48
CA SER A 45 -0.44 1.14 -22.37
C SER A 45 -0.50 1.53 -20.89
N ILE A 46 0.03 2.72 -20.54
CA ILE A 46 -0.01 3.26 -19.16
C ILE A 46 -1.47 3.46 -18.69
N TRP A 47 -2.39 3.70 -19.63
CA TRP A 47 -3.81 3.91 -19.36
C TRP A 47 -4.63 2.61 -19.23
N GLN A 48 -3.99 1.44 -19.36
CA GLN A 48 -4.69 0.15 -19.35
C GLN A 48 -5.48 -0.08 -18.04
N GLU A 49 -4.92 0.33 -16.91
CA GLU A 49 -5.56 0.18 -15.60
C GLU A 49 -6.90 0.93 -15.51
N TYR A 50 -7.01 2.11 -16.13
CA TYR A 50 -8.28 2.84 -16.19
C TYR A 50 -9.32 2.13 -17.05
N TYR A 51 -8.88 1.55 -18.19
CA TYR A 51 -9.79 0.77 -19.05
C TYR A 51 -10.28 -0.48 -18.33
N ASP A 52 -9.43 -1.13 -17.55
CA ASP A 52 -9.79 -2.32 -16.79
C ASP A 52 -10.78 -2.01 -15.66
N ILE A 53 -10.53 -0.95 -14.87
CA ILE A 53 -11.48 -0.46 -13.85
C ILE A 53 -12.83 -0.10 -14.51
N ARG A 54 -12.82 0.65 -15.61
CA ARG A 54 -14.04 1.02 -16.34
C ARG A 54 -14.79 -0.20 -16.86
N LYS A 55 -14.08 -1.21 -17.36
CA LYS A 55 -14.65 -2.47 -17.84
C LYS A 55 -15.35 -3.23 -16.72
N TRP A 56 -14.70 -3.36 -15.56
CA TRP A 56 -15.30 -4.04 -14.41
C TRP A 56 -16.49 -3.25 -13.84
N TRP A 57 -16.42 -1.94 -13.82
CA TRP A 57 -17.53 -1.09 -13.35
C TRP A 57 -18.80 -1.24 -14.17
N GLY A 58 -18.67 -1.49 -15.47
CA GLY A 58 -19.79 -1.74 -16.38
C GLY A 58 -20.38 -3.17 -16.30
N LYS A 59 -19.72 -4.10 -15.60
CA LYS A 59 -20.20 -5.47 -15.48
C LYS A 59 -21.15 -5.65 -14.28
N PRO A 60 -22.15 -6.55 -14.38
CA PRO A 60 -22.99 -6.89 -13.25
C PRO A 60 -22.18 -7.61 -12.18
N THR A 61 -22.53 -7.38 -10.91
CA THR A 61 -21.98 -8.11 -9.78
C THR A 61 -22.70 -9.46 -9.66
N MET A 62 -21.95 -10.54 -9.74
CA MET A 62 -22.45 -11.87 -9.45
C MET A 62 -22.07 -12.25 -8.02
N LEU A 63 -23.02 -12.76 -7.27
CA LEU A 63 -22.83 -13.16 -5.88
C LEU A 63 -23.21 -14.64 -5.76
N THR A 64 -22.41 -15.41 -5.06
CA THR A 64 -22.72 -16.78 -4.69
C THR A 64 -23.85 -16.80 -3.65
N PRO A 65 -24.75 -17.77 -3.67
CA PRO A 65 -25.90 -17.82 -2.77
C PRO A 65 -25.51 -17.99 -1.29
N TYR A 66 -24.26 -18.39 -1.01
CA TYR A 66 -23.75 -18.62 0.35
C TYR A 66 -23.07 -17.40 0.98
N THR A 67 -22.90 -16.29 0.25
CA THR A 67 -22.23 -15.08 0.74
C THR A 67 -23.13 -14.27 1.67
N SER A 68 -22.56 -13.79 2.78
CA SER A 68 -23.23 -12.94 3.73
C SER A 68 -23.08 -11.43 3.38
N ILE A 69 -23.58 -10.59 4.30
CA ILE A 69 -23.41 -9.12 4.21
C ILE A 69 -21.93 -8.73 4.25
N THR A 70 -21.11 -9.48 4.99
CA THR A 70 -19.66 -9.22 5.13
C THR A 70 -18.95 -9.22 3.80
N PHE A 71 -19.27 -10.16 2.92
CA PHE A 71 -18.72 -10.23 1.56
C PHE A 71 -19.02 -8.99 0.72
N ARG A 72 -20.22 -8.42 0.87
CA ARG A 72 -20.62 -7.21 0.13
C ARG A 72 -20.00 -5.94 0.71
N LEU A 73 -19.84 -5.89 2.03
CA LEU A 73 -19.31 -4.72 2.73
C LEU A 73 -17.79 -4.61 2.64
N ALA A 74 -17.08 -5.73 2.61
CA ALA A 74 -15.62 -5.74 2.67
C ALA A 74 -14.93 -4.88 1.57
N PRO A 75 -15.34 -4.93 0.29
CA PRO A 75 -14.76 -4.06 -0.73
C PRO A 75 -14.99 -2.57 -0.46
N CYS A 76 -16.16 -2.22 0.07
CA CYS A 76 -16.47 -0.84 0.42
C CYS A 76 -15.64 -0.37 1.62
N VAL A 77 -15.53 -1.20 2.66
CA VAL A 77 -14.68 -0.90 3.83
C VAL A 77 -13.22 -0.76 3.41
N TYR A 78 -12.71 -1.69 2.60
CA TYR A 78 -11.34 -1.65 2.10
C TYR A 78 -11.05 -0.37 1.30
N PHE A 79 -11.98 0.03 0.44
CA PHE A 79 -11.88 1.28 -0.32
C PHE A 79 -11.93 2.51 0.59
N LEU A 80 -12.88 2.55 1.53
CA LEU A 80 -13.04 3.68 2.45
C LEU A 80 -11.85 3.85 3.39
N THR A 81 -11.30 2.76 3.93
CA THR A 81 -10.13 2.81 4.81
C THR A 81 -8.88 3.27 4.07
N THR A 82 -8.65 2.79 2.84
CA THR A 82 -7.53 3.26 2.03
C THR A 82 -7.70 4.72 1.58
N PHE A 83 -8.92 5.14 1.29
CA PHE A 83 -9.23 6.53 0.96
C PHE A 83 -9.03 7.45 2.18
N ALA A 84 -9.49 7.03 3.37
CA ALA A 84 -9.27 7.75 4.63
C ALA A 84 -7.77 7.86 4.96
N ALA A 85 -7.01 6.79 4.75
CA ALA A 85 -5.55 6.83 4.89
C ALA A 85 -4.90 7.82 3.91
N ALA A 86 -5.39 7.91 2.67
CA ALA A 86 -4.91 8.90 1.71
C ALA A 86 -5.22 10.36 2.14
N CYS A 87 -6.35 10.60 2.82
CA CYS A 87 -6.68 11.92 3.39
C CYS A 87 -5.73 12.34 4.51
N MET A 88 -5.13 11.37 5.23
CA MET A 88 -4.24 11.63 6.37
C MET A 88 -2.79 11.93 5.96
N LEU A 89 -2.42 11.69 4.71
CA LEU A 89 -1.06 11.98 4.24
C LEU A 89 -0.75 13.47 4.33
N PRO A 90 0.50 13.86 4.65
CA PRO A 90 0.91 15.25 4.65
C PRO A 90 0.72 15.88 3.27
N GLY A 91 0.26 17.12 3.25
CA GLY A 91 -0.11 17.80 2.01
C GLY A 91 1.08 18.19 1.15
N PHE A 92 1.16 17.68 -0.06
CA PHE A 92 2.04 18.23 -1.10
C PHE A 92 1.37 19.40 -1.87
N LEU A 93 0.13 19.72 -1.55
CA LEU A 93 -0.57 20.93 -2.02
C LEU A 93 -0.42 22.12 -1.06
N GLY A 94 0.51 22.05 -0.10
CA GLY A 94 0.84 23.17 0.80
C GLY A 94 -0.02 23.29 2.07
N GLY A 95 -0.89 22.33 2.35
CA GLY A 95 -1.65 22.25 3.59
C GLY A 95 -1.01 21.30 4.60
N GLN A 96 -0.71 21.79 5.80
CA GLN A 96 -0.42 20.89 6.92
C GLN A 96 -1.76 20.30 7.38
N THR A 97 -2.07 19.07 6.96
CA THR A 97 -3.24 18.36 7.51
C THR A 97 -2.89 17.94 8.94
N GLY A 98 -3.42 18.66 9.94
CA GLY A 98 -3.15 18.41 11.35
C GLY A 98 -3.74 17.11 11.91
N PHE A 99 -4.51 16.36 11.10
CA PHE A 99 -5.25 15.16 11.52
C PHE A 99 -4.49 13.85 11.29
N GLY A 100 -3.30 13.88 10.71
CA GLY A 100 -2.58 12.66 10.33
C GLY A 100 -1.74 12.08 11.48
N ASP A 101 -2.36 11.33 12.40
CA ASP A 101 -1.62 10.47 13.35
C ASP A 101 -1.22 9.17 12.64
N VAL A 102 0.08 8.84 12.72
CA VAL A 102 0.65 7.68 12.02
C VAL A 102 0.11 6.35 12.54
N PHE A 103 -0.25 6.25 13.82
CA PHE A 103 -0.83 5.02 14.37
C PHE A 103 -2.23 4.80 13.81
N VAL A 104 -3.07 5.85 13.74
CA VAL A 104 -4.40 5.78 13.13
C VAL A 104 -4.29 5.38 11.66
N PHE A 105 -3.32 5.93 10.93
CA PHE A 105 -3.04 5.60 9.55
C PHE A 105 -2.77 4.09 9.37
N VAL A 106 -1.86 3.51 10.17
CA VAL A 106 -1.53 2.07 10.09
C VAL A 106 -2.73 1.19 10.43
N TYR A 107 -3.48 1.52 11.48
CA TYR A 107 -4.65 0.74 11.88
C TYR A 107 -5.82 0.84 10.88
N LEU A 108 -5.98 1.95 10.18
CA LEU A 108 -6.96 2.05 9.09
C LEU A 108 -6.64 1.07 7.95
N LEU A 109 -5.38 0.94 7.58
CA LEU A 109 -4.96 -0.01 6.54
C LEU A 109 -5.10 -1.46 7.02
N ALA A 110 -4.77 -1.74 8.28
CA ALA A 110 -4.97 -3.05 8.90
C ALA A 110 -6.45 -3.43 8.95
N LEU A 111 -7.34 -2.48 9.27
CA LEU A 111 -8.79 -2.68 9.27
C LEU A 111 -9.31 -3.10 7.89
N GLY A 112 -8.87 -2.41 6.83
CA GLY A 112 -9.23 -2.77 5.46
C GLY A 112 -8.82 -4.19 5.10
N ARG A 113 -7.58 -4.59 5.43
CA ARG A 113 -7.06 -5.94 5.23
C ARG A 113 -7.85 -6.97 6.02
N PHE A 114 -8.18 -6.69 7.28
CA PHE A 114 -8.97 -7.58 8.13
C PHE A 114 -10.32 -7.92 7.49
N PHE A 115 -11.06 -6.90 7.02
CA PHE A 115 -12.34 -7.13 6.35
C PHE A 115 -12.19 -7.93 5.06
N MET A 116 -11.13 -7.74 4.28
CA MET A 116 -10.85 -8.54 3.08
C MET A 116 -10.54 -10.01 3.43
N ALA A 117 -9.77 -10.27 4.48
CA ALA A 117 -9.49 -11.62 4.94
C ALA A 117 -10.74 -12.33 5.44
N VAL A 118 -11.58 -11.66 6.24
CA VAL A 118 -12.85 -12.22 6.72
C VAL A 118 -13.81 -12.52 5.56
N SER A 119 -13.88 -11.63 4.57
CA SER A 119 -14.75 -11.82 3.41
C SER A 119 -14.33 -12.99 2.51
N SER A 120 -13.04 -13.27 2.42
CA SER A 120 -12.53 -14.41 1.67
C SER A 120 -12.93 -15.76 2.30
N LEU A 121 -13.10 -15.81 3.62
CA LEU A 121 -13.63 -16.96 4.35
C LEU A 121 -15.16 -17.09 4.17
N ASP A 122 -15.85 -15.94 4.13
CA ASP A 122 -17.31 -15.88 3.95
C ASP A 122 -17.77 -16.40 2.57
N ALA A 123 -16.90 -16.34 1.57
CA ALA A 123 -17.18 -16.90 0.25
C ALA A 123 -17.38 -18.41 0.23
N ALA A 124 -17.01 -19.12 1.31
CA ALA A 124 -17.13 -20.58 1.49
C ALA A 124 -16.47 -21.39 0.36
N THR A 125 -15.44 -20.85 -0.29
CA THR A 125 -14.67 -21.52 -1.35
C THR A 125 -13.30 -21.97 -0.85
N ALA A 126 -12.78 -23.05 -1.40
CA ALA A 126 -11.49 -23.60 -1.00
C ALA A 126 -10.34 -22.61 -1.29
N PHE A 127 -10.38 -21.95 -2.44
CA PHE A 127 -9.34 -20.98 -2.81
C PHE A 127 -9.43 -19.68 -2.02
N GLY A 128 -10.63 -19.15 -1.79
CA GLY A 128 -10.85 -17.98 -0.92
C GLY A 128 -10.32 -18.22 0.50
N GLY A 129 -10.64 -19.37 1.09
CA GLY A 129 -10.15 -19.77 2.41
C GLY A 129 -8.63 -19.93 2.47
N MET A 130 -8.00 -20.52 1.42
CA MET A 130 -6.54 -20.59 1.33
C MET A 130 -5.89 -19.21 1.16
N GLY A 131 -6.47 -18.34 0.35
CA GLY A 131 -5.99 -16.96 0.17
C GLY A 131 -6.03 -16.18 1.47
N GLY A 132 -7.18 -16.18 2.17
CA GLY A 132 -7.35 -15.49 3.45
C GLY A 132 -6.41 -15.98 4.54
N SER A 133 -6.24 -17.30 4.68
CA SER A 133 -5.30 -17.86 5.67
C SER A 133 -3.84 -17.45 5.39
N ARG A 134 -3.42 -17.38 4.12
CA ARG A 134 -2.09 -16.92 3.74
C ARG A 134 -1.91 -15.43 3.99
N GLU A 135 -2.93 -14.61 3.69
CA GLU A 135 -2.88 -13.17 3.95
C GLU A 135 -2.74 -12.89 5.43
N VAL A 136 -3.55 -13.55 6.29
CA VAL A 136 -3.44 -13.42 7.76
C VAL A 136 -2.06 -13.85 8.25
N TYR A 137 -1.50 -14.94 7.69
CA TYR A 137 -0.15 -15.38 8.02
C TYR A 137 0.90 -14.32 7.67
N VAL A 138 0.82 -13.70 6.49
CA VAL A 138 1.75 -12.63 6.09
C VAL A 138 1.54 -11.38 6.95
N ALA A 139 0.30 -10.98 7.19
CA ALA A 139 -0.07 -9.82 7.99
C ALA A 139 0.51 -9.89 9.41
N ALA A 140 0.46 -11.07 10.05
CA ALA A 140 1.00 -11.27 11.39
C ALA A 140 2.50 -10.94 11.52
N PHE A 141 3.26 -10.99 10.43
CA PHE A 141 4.67 -10.60 10.40
C PHE A 141 4.88 -9.18 9.85
N VAL A 142 4.07 -8.73 8.90
CA VAL A 142 4.20 -7.41 8.27
C VAL A 142 3.82 -6.31 9.24
N GLU A 143 2.70 -6.46 9.98
CA GLU A 143 2.19 -5.41 10.88
C GLU A 143 3.19 -4.99 11.96
N PRO A 144 3.85 -5.91 12.71
CA PRO A 144 4.87 -5.53 13.67
C PRO A 144 6.06 -4.79 13.04
N VAL A 145 6.45 -5.18 11.82
CA VAL A 145 7.58 -4.54 11.13
C VAL A 145 7.21 -3.16 10.61
N VAL A 146 5.98 -2.96 10.10
CA VAL A 146 5.43 -1.63 9.78
C VAL A 146 5.44 -0.73 11.01
N MET A 147 4.97 -1.25 12.16
CA MET A 147 4.96 -0.51 13.42
C MET A 147 6.37 -0.12 13.89
N LEU A 148 7.36 -1.02 13.75
CA LEU A 148 8.75 -0.70 14.06
C LEU A 148 9.31 0.39 13.14
N ALA A 149 8.99 0.36 11.84
CA ALA A 149 9.42 1.38 10.89
C ALA A 149 8.85 2.75 11.23
N VAL A 150 7.56 2.77 11.59
CA VAL A 150 6.88 3.99 12.06
C VAL A 150 7.48 4.49 13.37
N LEU A 151 7.69 3.59 14.34
CA LEU A 151 8.26 3.92 15.64
C LEU A 151 9.67 4.51 15.52
N SER A 152 10.50 3.97 14.64
CA SER A 152 11.82 4.52 14.34
C SER A 152 11.75 6.00 13.94
N ASN A 153 10.80 6.37 13.06
CA ASN A 153 10.61 7.77 12.68
C ASN A 153 10.02 8.64 13.80
N VAL A 154 9.08 8.09 14.59
CA VAL A 154 8.52 8.80 15.75
C VAL A 154 9.61 9.15 16.75
N LEU A 155 10.51 8.22 17.04
CA LEU A 155 11.63 8.43 17.97
C LEU A 155 12.58 9.52 17.48
N HIS A 156 12.89 9.55 16.17
CA HIS A 156 13.73 10.60 15.59
C HIS A 156 13.10 11.98 15.60
N THR A 157 11.83 12.05 15.20
CA THR A 157 11.16 13.34 15.01
C THR A 157 10.47 13.85 16.26
N ASN A 158 10.35 13.01 17.31
CA ASN A 158 9.56 13.27 18.52
C ASN A 158 8.14 13.75 18.21
N SER A 159 7.54 13.24 17.13
CA SER A 159 6.20 13.59 16.69
C SER A 159 5.48 12.35 16.15
N THR A 160 4.21 12.17 16.50
CA THR A 160 3.32 11.13 15.94
C THR A 160 2.55 11.65 14.73
N SER A 161 2.56 12.94 14.48
CA SER A 161 1.90 13.55 13.32
C SER A 161 2.71 13.30 12.05
N LEU A 162 2.06 12.78 11.00
CA LEU A 162 2.67 12.57 9.69
C LEU A 162 3.25 13.86 9.09
N ALA A 163 2.58 15.01 9.31
CA ALA A 163 3.07 16.31 8.88
C ALA A 163 4.33 16.73 9.66
N GLY A 164 4.35 16.53 10.99
CA GLY A 164 5.53 16.83 11.82
C GLY A 164 6.74 15.96 11.47
N MET A 165 6.50 14.71 11.11
CA MET A 165 7.57 13.80 10.64
C MET A 165 8.15 14.26 9.31
N SER A 166 7.32 14.64 8.34
CA SER A 166 7.77 15.02 7.00
C SER A 166 8.62 16.28 6.97
N LEU A 167 8.44 17.21 7.94
CA LEU A 167 9.21 18.43 8.05
C LEU A 167 10.62 18.25 8.61
N ARG A 168 10.88 17.14 9.32
CA ARG A 168 12.17 16.89 10.01
C ARG A 168 13.00 15.78 9.35
N THR A 169 12.60 15.31 8.19
CA THR A 169 13.21 14.15 7.52
C THR A 169 14.61 14.46 6.96
N ASP A 170 14.91 15.70 6.63
CA ASP A 170 16.14 16.04 5.89
C ASP A 170 17.42 15.83 6.72
N GLU A 171 17.35 15.98 8.04
CA GLU A 171 18.50 15.77 8.93
C GLU A 171 18.80 14.29 9.20
N VAL A 172 17.78 13.41 9.09
CA VAL A 172 17.82 12.00 9.51
C VAL A 172 18.32 11.08 8.40
N ASN A 173 17.99 11.40 7.17
CA ASN A 173 18.12 10.45 6.06
C ASN A 173 19.56 10.18 5.59
N LEU A 174 20.52 11.00 5.96
CA LEU A 174 21.94 10.83 5.60
C LEU A 174 22.74 10.02 6.64
N THR A 175 22.11 9.63 7.76
CA THR A 175 22.73 8.75 8.76
C THR A 175 22.68 7.29 8.34
N VAL A 176 23.57 6.46 8.89
CA VAL A 176 23.53 5.00 8.66
C VAL A 176 22.19 4.41 9.12
N ALA A 177 21.66 4.90 10.23
CA ALA A 177 20.33 4.51 10.72
C ALA A 177 19.22 4.86 9.71
N GLY A 178 19.25 6.07 9.13
CA GLY A 178 18.29 6.49 8.11
C GLY A 178 18.33 5.63 6.85
N VAL A 179 19.51 5.26 6.36
CA VAL A 179 19.67 4.36 5.20
C VAL A 179 19.09 2.97 5.50
N LEU A 180 19.40 2.41 6.69
CA LEU A 180 18.85 1.11 7.11
C LEU A 180 17.31 1.16 7.19
N THR A 181 16.76 2.22 7.76
CA THR A 181 15.31 2.41 7.87
C THR A 181 14.66 2.56 6.49
N CYS A 182 15.29 3.29 5.57
CA CYS A 182 14.84 3.46 4.19
C CYS A 182 14.76 2.11 3.45
N ILE A 183 15.81 1.30 3.52
CA ILE A 183 15.85 -0.03 2.90
C ILE A 183 14.79 -0.93 3.53
N ALA A 184 14.73 -0.98 4.86
CA ALA A 184 13.79 -1.82 5.57
C ALA A 184 12.33 -1.44 5.28
N PHE A 185 12.00 -0.14 5.26
CA PHE A 185 10.66 0.31 4.90
C PHE A 185 10.30 -0.03 3.45
N PHE A 186 11.24 0.06 2.53
CA PHE A 186 11.02 -0.35 1.13
C PHE A 186 10.69 -1.85 1.03
N LEU A 187 11.40 -2.71 1.79
CA LEU A 187 11.09 -4.14 1.86
C LEU A 187 9.68 -4.39 2.43
N VAL A 188 9.29 -3.64 3.46
CA VAL A 188 7.95 -3.71 4.06
C VAL A 188 6.89 -3.22 3.08
N LEU A 189 7.14 -2.13 2.34
CA LEU A 189 6.25 -1.61 1.30
C LEU A 189 5.92 -2.68 0.26
N LEU A 190 6.91 -3.44 -0.20
CA LEU A 190 6.68 -4.54 -1.15
C LEU A 190 5.81 -5.64 -0.54
N ALA A 191 6.06 -6.02 0.72
CA ALA A 191 5.29 -7.04 1.41
C ALA A 191 3.84 -6.61 1.66
N GLU A 192 3.65 -5.38 2.13
CA GLU A 192 2.34 -4.81 2.47
C GLU A 192 1.42 -4.65 1.25
N ASN A 193 2.00 -4.40 0.08
CA ASN A 193 1.28 -4.26 -1.17
C ASN A 193 1.25 -5.54 -2.02
N SER A 194 1.57 -6.70 -1.41
CA SER A 194 1.58 -8.01 -2.08
C SER A 194 2.35 -7.99 -3.40
N ARG A 195 3.55 -7.36 -3.38
CA ARG A 195 4.46 -7.25 -4.52
C ARG A 195 5.58 -8.28 -4.45
N ILE A 196 6.23 -8.56 -5.58
CA ILE A 196 7.41 -9.42 -5.61
C ILE A 196 8.51 -8.79 -4.73
N PRO A 197 9.12 -9.55 -3.81
CA PRO A 197 9.26 -11.01 -3.78
C PRO A 197 8.20 -11.77 -2.96
N VAL A 198 7.27 -11.10 -2.29
CA VAL A 198 6.29 -11.75 -1.39
C VAL A 198 5.15 -12.40 -2.17
N ASP A 199 4.50 -11.64 -3.04
CA ASP A 199 3.46 -12.14 -3.93
C ASP A 199 3.65 -11.64 -5.36
N ASN A 200 3.00 -12.27 -6.33
CA ASN A 200 3.03 -11.83 -7.71
C ASN A 200 1.59 -11.58 -8.19
N PRO A 201 1.19 -10.32 -8.37
CA PRO A 201 -0.16 -9.97 -8.79
C PRO A 201 -0.46 -10.37 -10.25
N ASP A 202 0.57 -10.63 -11.07
CA ASP A 202 0.40 -10.99 -12.49
C ASP A 202 0.27 -12.51 -12.70
N THR A 203 0.43 -13.32 -11.65
CA THR A 203 0.37 -14.79 -11.76
C THR A 203 -1.02 -15.29 -11.38
N HIS A 204 -1.71 -15.93 -12.32
CA HIS A 204 -3.03 -16.53 -12.10
C HIS A 204 -2.91 -18.03 -11.77
N LEU A 205 -2.18 -18.35 -10.70
CA LEU A 205 -2.03 -19.71 -10.17
C LEU A 205 -2.61 -19.77 -8.76
N GLU A 206 -3.82 -20.26 -8.61
CA GLU A 206 -4.63 -20.24 -7.38
C GLU A 206 -3.90 -20.87 -6.17
N LEU A 207 -3.11 -21.91 -6.43
CA LEU A 207 -2.34 -22.61 -5.39
C LEU A 207 -1.18 -21.77 -4.82
N THR A 208 -0.74 -20.73 -5.50
CA THR A 208 0.43 -19.93 -5.11
C THR A 208 0.11 -18.49 -4.80
N MET A 209 -1.03 -17.97 -5.25
CA MET A 209 -1.47 -16.58 -5.04
C MET A 209 -1.86 -16.35 -3.57
N ILE A 210 -1.71 -15.10 -3.12
CA ILE A 210 -2.16 -14.64 -1.79
C ILE A 210 -3.32 -13.67 -1.98
N HIS A 211 -3.03 -12.45 -2.39
CA HIS A 211 -4.04 -11.39 -2.50
C HIS A 211 -5.08 -11.68 -3.58
N GLU A 212 -4.65 -12.02 -4.78
CA GLU A 212 -5.56 -12.33 -5.90
C GLU A 212 -6.44 -13.55 -5.62
N CYS A 213 -5.97 -14.49 -4.79
CA CYS A 213 -6.73 -15.66 -4.38
C CYS A 213 -7.98 -15.30 -3.55
N MET A 214 -7.91 -14.24 -2.74
CA MET A 214 -9.05 -13.72 -1.97
C MET A 214 -10.10 -13.03 -2.86
N THR A 215 -9.68 -12.55 -4.03
CA THR A 215 -10.55 -11.76 -4.92
C THR A 215 -11.22 -12.59 -6.01
N LEU A 216 -10.91 -13.88 -6.13
CA LEU A 216 -11.41 -14.77 -7.19
C LEU A 216 -12.94 -14.82 -7.29
N GLU A 217 -13.62 -14.76 -6.15
CA GLU A 217 -15.08 -14.83 -6.08
C GLU A 217 -15.78 -13.49 -6.33
N TYR A 218 -15.00 -12.42 -6.37
CA TYR A 218 -15.53 -11.08 -6.63
C TYR A 218 -15.70 -10.82 -8.12
N SER A 219 -16.76 -10.13 -8.48
CA SER A 219 -17.06 -9.77 -9.87
C SER A 219 -17.61 -8.35 -9.99
N GLY A 220 -17.57 -7.82 -11.21
CA GLY A 220 -18.17 -6.53 -11.55
C GLY A 220 -17.68 -5.38 -10.70
N ARG A 221 -18.61 -4.60 -10.15
CA ARG A 221 -18.32 -3.36 -9.41
C ARG A 221 -17.52 -3.58 -8.13
N LEU A 222 -17.78 -4.69 -7.42
CA LEU A 222 -17.06 -5.01 -6.17
C LEU A 222 -15.59 -5.30 -6.46
N LEU A 223 -15.30 -6.03 -7.52
CA LEU A 223 -13.94 -6.29 -7.98
C LEU A 223 -13.23 -4.98 -8.40
N ALA A 224 -13.94 -4.08 -9.10
CA ALA A 224 -13.39 -2.78 -9.48
C ALA A 224 -12.98 -1.95 -8.24
N LEU A 225 -13.80 -1.94 -7.19
CA LEU A 225 -13.48 -1.26 -5.92
C LEU A 225 -12.22 -1.83 -5.26
N ILE A 226 -12.09 -3.17 -5.20
CA ILE A 226 -10.92 -3.82 -4.60
C ILE A 226 -9.64 -3.45 -5.36
N HIS A 227 -9.63 -3.58 -6.69
CA HIS A 227 -8.46 -3.24 -7.49
C HIS A 227 -8.11 -1.76 -7.40
N TRP A 228 -9.10 -0.87 -7.41
CA TRP A 228 -8.85 0.56 -7.25
C TRP A 228 -8.30 0.90 -5.88
N ALA A 229 -8.85 0.29 -4.81
CA ALA A 229 -8.32 0.42 -3.44
C ALA A 229 -6.89 -0.10 -3.31
N SER A 230 -6.56 -1.25 -3.92
CA SER A 230 -5.20 -1.81 -3.87
C SER A 230 -4.18 -0.93 -4.60
N GLN A 231 -4.57 -0.33 -5.74
CA GLN A 231 -3.73 0.63 -6.46
C GLN A 231 -3.54 1.92 -5.64
N LEU A 232 -4.61 2.42 -4.99
CA LEU A 232 -4.53 3.56 -4.08
C LEU A 232 -3.62 3.26 -2.88
N LYS A 233 -3.75 2.08 -2.28
CA LYS A 233 -2.88 1.63 -1.18
C LYS A 233 -1.40 1.65 -1.57
N LEU A 234 -1.07 1.13 -2.74
CA LEU A 234 0.29 1.15 -3.26
C LEU A 234 0.81 2.59 -3.40
N LEU A 235 0.00 3.49 -3.97
CA LEU A 235 0.38 4.89 -4.13
C LEU A 235 0.55 5.59 -2.78
N VAL A 236 -0.33 5.32 -1.81
CA VAL A 236 -0.25 5.85 -0.44
C VAL A 236 1.07 5.44 0.22
N PHE A 237 1.47 4.18 0.11
CA PHE A 237 2.77 3.71 0.63
C PHE A 237 3.96 4.31 -0.12
N LEU A 238 3.87 4.51 -1.43
CA LEU A 238 4.92 5.18 -2.21
C LEU A 238 5.07 6.66 -1.83
N VAL A 239 3.96 7.36 -1.58
CA VAL A 239 3.98 8.75 -1.09
C VAL A 239 4.58 8.81 0.30
N LEU A 240 4.19 7.91 1.21
CA LEU A 240 4.76 7.83 2.55
C LEU A 240 6.27 7.55 2.49
N PHE A 241 6.69 6.61 1.66
CA PHE A 241 8.11 6.32 1.41
C PHE A 241 8.86 7.54 0.87
N ALA A 242 8.28 8.23 -0.10
CA ALA A 242 8.86 9.41 -0.72
C ALA A 242 9.03 10.59 0.26
N MET A 243 8.08 10.74 1.20
CA MET A 243 8.07 11.86 2.15
C MET A 243 8.93 11.61 3.39
N LEU A 244 8.95 10.36 3.90
CA LEU A 244 9.61 10.04 5.17
C LEU A 244 11.02 9.46 5.02
N TYR A 245 11.35 8.86 3.88
CA TYR A 245 12.57 8.05 3.76
C TYR A 245 13.48 8.45 2.59
N LEU A 246 13.02 9.24 1.62
CA LEU A 246 13.85 9.69 0.51
C LEU A 246 14.42 11.09 0.77
N PRO A 247 15.74 11.20 1.07
CA PRO A 247 16.40 12.47 1.36
C PRO A 247 16.80 13.19 0.06
N LEU A 248 15.84 13.49 -0.79
CA LEU A 248 16.08 14.18 -2.05
C LEU A 248 15.33 15.51 -2.03
N ASP A 249 15.99 16.61 -2.34
CA ASP A 249 15.38 17.94 -2.50
C ASP A 249 14.60 18.03 -3.83
N LEU A 250 13.75 17.02 -4.07
CA LEU A 250 12.93 16.92 -5.26
C LEU A 250 11.45 17.05 -4.91
N PRO A 251 10.61 17.57 -5.82
CA PRO A 251 9.17 17.52 -5.65
C PRO A 251 8.68 16.08 -5.41
N VAL A 252 7.69 15.93 -4.52
CA VAL A 252 7.16 14.61 -4.09
C VAL A 252 6.78 13.72 -5.27
N VAL A 253 6.27 14.31 -6.35
CA VAL A 253 5.90 13.57 -7.57
C VAL A 253 7.09 12.81 -8.17
N PHE A 254 8.27 13.46 -8.25
CA PHE A 254 9.47 12.81 -8.76
C PHE A 254 9.99 11.73 -7.82
N LYS A 255 9.92 11.96 -6.49
CA LYS A 255 10.27 10.94 -5.49
C LYS A 255 9.38 9.70 -5.62
N VAL A 256 8.08 9.89 -5.80
CA VAL A 256 7.10 8.80 -6.03
C VAL A 256 7.41 8.06 -7.33
N LEU A 257 7.76 8.75 -8.40
CA LEU A 257 8.15 8.11 -9.67
C LEU A 257 9.43 7.28 -9.51
N ILE A 258 10.43 7.78 -8.78
CA ILE A 258 11.64 7.02 -8.45
C ILE A 258 11.28 5.75 -7.67
N GLY A 259 10.42 5.86 -6.64
CA GLY A 259 9.92 4.72 -5.89
C GLY A 259 9.18 3.71 -6.77
N ALA A 260 8.31 4.18 -7.67
CA ALA A 260 7.59 3.32 -8.61
C ALA A 260 8.53 2.58 -9.58
N VAL A 261 9.55 3.28 -10.09
CA VAL A 261 10.59 2.65 -10.93
C VAL A 261 11.38 1.62 -10.12
N ALA A 262 11.76 1.94 -8.87
CA ALA A 262 12.46 1.00 -7.99
C ALA A 262 11.64 -0.27 -7.73
N VAL A 263 10.32 -0.15 -7.49
CA VAL A 263 9.41 -1.30 -7.40
C VAL A 263 9.45 -2.13 -8.68
N GLY A 264 9.31 -1.49 -9.85
CA GLY A 264 9.35 -2.17 -11.15
C GLY A 264 10.67 -2.91 -11.40
N VAL A 265 11.81 -2.32 -11.02
CA VAL A 265 13.14 -2.95 -11.12
C VAL A 265 13.24 -4.16 -10.20
N VAL A 266 12.87 -4.02 -8.93
CA VAL A 266 12.93 -5.13 -7.95
C VAL A 266 12.00 -6.28 -8.35
N GLU A 267 10.80 -5.97 -8.86
CA GLU A 267 9.87 -6.99 -9.37
C GLU A 267 10.41 -7.76 -10.58
N THR A 268 11.24 -7.13 -11.42
CA THR A 268 11.84 -7.81 -12.57
C THR A 268 13.07 -8.62 -12.22
N MET A 269 13.85 -8.18 -11.22
CA MET A 269 15.08 -8.85 -10.81
C MET A 269 14.84 -10.03 -9.86
N ASN A 270 13.72 -10.06 -9.17
CA ASN A 270 13.41 -11.07 -8.17
C ASN A 270 12.30 -12.01 -8.62
N ASN A 271 12.34 -13.23 -8.09
CA ASN A 271 11.27 -14.21 -8.23
C ASN A 271 10.42 -14.26 -6.95
N LYS A 272 9.17 -14.71 -7.09
CA LYS A 272 8.28 -14.95 -5.95
C LYS A 272 8.90 -15.96 -4.99
N MET A 273 8.94 -15.60 -3.71
CA MET A 273 9.41 -16.48 -2.64
C MET A 273 8.36 -17.51 -2.25
N ARG A 274 8.83 -18.62 -1.66
CA ARG A 274 7.94 -19.58 -0.96
C ARG A 274 7.38 -18.91 0.29
N LEU A 275 6.11 -19.14 0.61
CA LEU A 275 5.40 -18.52 1.73
C LEU A 275 6.20 -18.58 3.05
N PHE A 276 6.79 -19.73 3.39
CA PHE A 276 7.57 -19.89 4.61
C PHE A 276 8.87 -19.06 4.65
N LYS A 277 9.41 -18.62 3.50
CA LYS A 277 10.58 -17.74 3.44
C LYS A 277 10.21 -16.28 3.68
N VAL A 278 8.94 -15.89 3.51
CA VAL A 278 8.46 -14.52 3.73
C VAL A 278 8.71 -14.09 5.19
N ARG A 279 8.57 -15.00 6.16
CA ARG A 279 8.90 -14.70 7.55
C ARG A 279 10.37 -14.31 7.76
N VAL A 280 11.30 -14.98 7.04
CA VAL A 280 12.73 -14.66 7.14
C VAL A 280 13.05 -13.32 6.49
N TYR A 281 12.41 -13.03 5.37
CA TYR A 281 12.49 -11.74 4.68
C TYR A 281 12.01 -10.58 5.59
N LEU A 282 10.85 -10.75 6.24
CA LEU A 282 10.31 -9.76 7.17
C LEU A 282 11.11 -9.65 8.47
N ALA A 283 11.63 -10.79 8.98
CA ALA A 283 12.52 -10.77 10.14
C ALA A 283 13.83 -10.01 9.84
N ALA A 284 14.38 -10.15 8.64
CA ALA A 284 15.54 -9.36 8.21
C ALA A 284 15.23 -7.87 8.16
N ALA A 285 14.08 -7.47 7.60
CA ALA A 285 13.64 -6.08 7.61
C ALA A 285 13.44 -5.55 9.05
N GLY A 286 12.81 -6.35 9.93
CA GLY A 286 12.65 -6.01 11.34
C GLY A 286 13.98 -5.87 12.09
N LEU A 287 14.95 -6.74 11.82
CA LEU A 287 16.31 -6.63 12.37
C LEU A 287 17.02 -5.35 11.93
N MET A 288 16.91 -4.96 10.65
CA MET A 288 17.46 -3.70 10.16
C MET A 288 16.85 -2.50 10.89
N LEU A 289 15.53 -2.53 11.13
CA LEU A 289 14.84 -1.47 11.88
C LEU A 289 15.27 -1.43 13.36
N LEU A 290 15.40 -2.57 14.01
CA LEU A 290 15.91 -2.63 15.39
C LEU A 290 17.33 -2.09 15.49
N LEU A 291 18.21 -2.46 14.56
CA LEU A 291 19.56 -1.91 14.50
C LEU A 291 19.55 -0.40 14.23
N ALA A 292 18.65 0.08 13.37
CA ALA A 292 18.49 1.51 13.13
C ALA A 292 18.05 2.25 14.39
N VAL A 293 17.09 1.72 15.16
CA VAL A 293 16.63 2.30 16.43
C VAL A 293 17.74 2.33 17.49
N VAL A 294 18.57 1.28 17.55
CA VAL A 294 19.70 1.22 18.52
C VAL A 294 20.85 2.15 18.10
N ALA A 295 21.02 2.42 16.81
CA ALA A 295 22.06 3.28 16.26
C ALA A 295 21.69 4.78 16.28
N GLN A 296 20.49 5.11 16.68
CA GLN A 296 19.96 6.46 16.89
C GLN A 296 20.41 7.02 18.24
#